data_c9aec100bbb4114384cbea75ee49d802
#
_entry.id   c9aec100bbb4114384cbea75ee49d802
#
_cell.length_a   1.000
_cell.length_b   1.000
_cell.length_c   1.000
_cell.angle_alpha   90.00
_cell.angle_beta   90.00
_cell.angle_gamma   90.00
#
_symmetry.space_group_name_H-M   'P 1'
#
loop_
_entity.id
_entity.type
_entity.pdbx_description
1 polymer ?
#
loop_
_entity_poly.entity_id
_entity_poly.type
_entity_poly.pdbx_seq_one_letter_code
_entity_poly.pdbx_strand_id
1 'polypeptide(L)'
;MSECIFCTLPGIKIFLENELSLAFFDKFPVSKGHVLIVTKRHISNIFEATSEEMASIGDLLKKVKEELDKTYHPDGYNVGANTGSTSGQTIFHLHVHVIPRYQGDAGTVRWHT
;
A
#
# COMPACT_ATOMS: atom_id res chain seq x y z
N MET A 1 11.87 4.08 22.08
CA MET A 1 11.15 3.41 21.00
C MET A 1 10.78 4.40 19.92
N SER A 2 11.20 4.13 18.74
CA SER A 2 10.86 5.02 17.64
C SER A 2 9.36 4.86 17.31
N GLU A 3 8.74 5.96 16.98
CA GLU A 3 7.36 5.94 16.56
C GLU A 3 7.29 5.59 15.09
N CYS A 4 6.48 4.61 14.77
CA CYS A 4 6.20 4.25 13.40
C CYS A 4 4.84 4.80 13.03
N ILE A 5 4.80 5.64 12.02
CA ILE A 5 3.55 6.26 11.59
C ILE A 5 2.51 5.21 11.20
N PHE A 6 2.95 4.09 10.61
CA PHE A 6 2.01 3.04 10.20
C PHE A 6 1.62 2.10 11.34
N CYS A 7 2.31 2.14 12.49
CA CYS A 7 1.91 1.37 13.65
C CYS A 7 0.82 2.05 14.44
N THR A 8 0.86 3.36 14.52
CA THR A 8 -0.09 4.15 15.31
C THR A 8 -1.25 4.69 14.50
N LEU A 9 -1.00 5.04 13.23
CA LEU A 9 -2.00 5.53 12.28
C LEU A 9 -3.00 6.52 12.89
N PRO A 10 -2.53 7.55 13.62
CA PRO A 10 -3.45 8.50 14.23
C PRO A 10 -4.19 9.27 13.13
N GLY A 11 -5.50 9.30 13.24
CA GLY A 11 -6.33 10.03 12.28
C GLY A 11 -6.44 9.36 10.91
N ILE A 12 -5.94 8.16 10.74
CA ILE A 12 -6.04 7.43 9.47
C ILE A 12 -7.33 6.62 9.46
N LYS A 13 -8.08 6.78 8.38
CA LYS A 13 -9.31 6.04 8.19
C LYS A 13 -9.00 4.75 7.44
N ILE A 14 -9.28 3.62 8.06
CA ILE A 14 -9.08 2.31 7.44
C ILE A 14 -10.10 2.15 6.32
N PHE A 15 -9.61 1.81 5.13
CA PHE A 15 -10.44 1.54 3.97
C PHE A 15 -10.95 0.09 3.98
N LEU A 16 -10.03 -0.86 4.12
CA LEU A 16 -10.34 -2.28 4.21
C LEU A 16 -9.33 -2.92 5.16
N GLU A 17 -9.68 -4.05 5.73
CA GLU A 17 -8.71 -4.79 6.55
C GLU A 17 -9.09 -6.26 6.61
N ASN A 18 -8.10 -7.07 6.96
CA ASN A 18 -8.31 -8.47 7.32
C ASN A 18 -7.52 -8.77 8.58
N GLU A 19 -7.29 -10.04 8.89
CA GLU A 19 -6.68 -10.44 10.17
C GLU A 19 -5.29 -9.85 10.38
N LEU A 20 -4.44 -9.86 9.35
CA LEU A 20 -3.03 -9.49 9.48
C LEU A 20 -2.63 -8.19 8.79
N SER A 21 -3.51 -7.60 8.00
CA SER A 21 -3.19 -6.43 7.17
C SER A 21 -4.34 -5.44 7.17
N LEU A 22 -4.00 -4.20 6.83
CA LEU A 22 -5.02 -3.18 6.62
C LEU A 22 -4.64 -2.27 5.47
N ALA A 23 -5.63 -1.63 4.88
CA ALA A 23 -5.46 -0.75 3.73
C ALA A 23 -6.07 0.61 4.02
N PHE A 24 -5.41 1.66 3.56
CA PHE A 24 -5.91 3.02 3.68
C PHE A 24 -5.42 3.84 2.48
N PHE A 25 -6.11 4.94 2.21
CA PHE A 25 -5.71 5.82 1.12
C PHE A 25 -4.46 6.59 1.48
N ASP A 26 -3.52 6.69 0.53
CA ASP A 26 -2.31 7.47 0.73
C ASP A 26 -2.67 8.95 0.87
N LYS A 27 -2.07 9.61 1.86
CA LYS A 27 -2.28 11.04 2.12
C LYS A 27 -1.70 11.89 1.00
N PHE A 28 -0.68 11.39 0.31
CA PHE A 28 -0.01 12.09 -0.79
C PHE A 28 -0.08 11.22 -2.04
N PRO A 29 -1.28 11.09 -2.64
CA PRO A 29 -1.48 10.13 -3.72
C PRO A 29 -0.72 10.52 -4.99
N VAL A 30 -0.16 9.49 -5.63
CA VAL A 30 0.43 9.64 -6.97
C VAL A 30 -0.69 9.82 -7.99
N SER A 31 -1.81 9.14 -7.76
CA SER A 31 -2.98 9.26 -8.61
C SER A 31 -4.23 9.07 -7.75
N LYS A 32 -5.38 9.37 -8.33
CA LYS A 32 -6.65 9.23 -7.65
C LYS A 32 -6.88 7.78 -7.26
N GLY A 33 -7.14 7.53 -5.98
CA GLY A 33 -7.40 6.18 -5.47
C GLY A 33 -6.15 5.42 -5.02
N HIS A 34 -5.01 6.07 -4.90
CA HIS A 34 -3.77 5.46 -4.43
C HIS A 34 -3.95 4.93 -3.00
N VAL A 35 -3.76 3.63 -2.83
CA VAL A 35 -3.95 2.93 -1.54
C VAL A 35 -2.63 2.33 -1.09
N LEU A 36 -2.44 2.29 0.22
CA LEU A 36 -1.33 1.56 0.85
C LEU A 36 -1.91 0.38 1.61
N ILE A 37 -1.27 -0.79 1.47
CA ILE A 37 -1.59 -1.97 2.27
C ILE A 37 -0.41 -2.21 3.20
N VAL A 38 -0.67 -2.25 4.50
CA VAL A 38 0.37 -2.45 5.52
C VAL A 38 0.07 -3.69 6.35
N THR A 39 1.11 -4.32 6.88
CA THR A 39 0.95 -5.38 7.87
C THR A 39 0.65 -4.73 9.22
N LYS A 40 -0.17 -5.41 10.03
CA LYS A 40 -0.44 -4.95 11.40
C LYS A 40 0.80 -5.08 12.26
N ARG A 41 1.56 -6.17 12.08
CA ARG A 41 2.83 -6.36 12.77
C ARG A 41 3.88 -5.45 12.14
N HIS A 42 4.70 -4.81 12.96
CA HIS A 42 5.77 -3.95 12.45
C HIS A 42 6.90 -4.79 11.87
N ILE A 43 7.05 -4.79 10.57
CA ILE A 43 8.19 -5.34 9.85
C ILE A 43 8.66 -4.29 8.85
N SER A 44 9.93 -4.29 8.55
CA SER A 44 10.52 -3.24 7.74
C SER A 44 10.14 -3.34 6.26
N ASN A 45 10.15 -4.55 5.72
CA ASN A 45 9.96 -4.74 4.29
C ASN A 45 9.32 -6.10 3.99
N ILE A 46 9.01 -6.31 2.72
CA ILE A 46 8.26 -7.47 2.28
C ILE A 46 9.00 -8.80 2.51
N PHE A 47 10.32 -8.78 2.55
CA PHE A 47 11.09 -10.01 2.74
C PHE A 47 11.02 -10.52 4.18
N GLU A 48 10.58 -9.69 5.11
CA GLU A 48 10.39 -10.08 6.51
C GLU A 48 8.99 -10.62 6.80
N ALA A 49 8.11 -10.58 5.81
CA ALA A 49 6.74 -11.04 5.98
C ALA A 49 6.70 -12.57 6.07
N THR A 50 5.84 -13.09 6.95
CA THR A 50 5.57 -14.52 7.01
C THR A 50 4.72 -14.94 5.82
N SER A 51 4.61 -16.25 5.57
CA SER A 51 3.74 -16.76 4.52
C SER A 51 2.30 -16.35 4.73
N GLU A 52 1.85 -16.35 5.97
CA GLU A 52 0.51 -15.92 6.34
C GLU A 52 0.29 -14.44 6.06
N GLU A 53 1.30 -13.63 6.36
CA GLU A 53 1.24 -12.20 6.06
C GLU A 53 1.22 -11.93 4.56
N MET A 54 2.00 -12.68 3.80
CA MET A 54 2.00 -12.56 2.34
C MET A 54 0.61 -12.91 1.78
N ALA A 55 0.02 -13.98 2.27
CA ALA A 55 -1.34 -14.38 1.85
C ALA A 55 -2.37 -13.31 2.22
N SER A 56 -2.23 -12.75 3.41
CA SER A 56 -3.12 -11.69 3.90
C SER A 56 -3.05 -10.46 3.01
N ILE A 57 -1.85 -10.04 2.64
CA ILE A 57 -1.63 -8.90 1.73
C ILE A 57 -2.26 -9.20 0.37
N GLY A 58 -2.02 -10.39 -0.16
CA GLY A 58 -2.56 -10.79 -1.47
C GLY A 58 -4.07 -10.80 -1.50
N ASP A 59 -4.70 -11.34 -0.46
CA ASP A 59 -6.16 -11.36 -0.36
C ASP A 59 -6.73 -9.95 -0.28
N LEU A 60 -6.10 -9.10 0.53
CA LEU A 60 -6.55 -7.72 0.69
C LEU A 60 -6.35 -6.92 -0.60
N LEU A 61 -5.25 -7.17 -1.30
CA LEU A 61 -4.97 -6.52 -2.58
C LEU A 61 -6.09 -6.78 -3.60
N LYS A 62 -6.59 -7.99 -3.67
CA LYS A 62 -7.68 -8.32 -4.59
C LYS A 62 -8.96 -7.57 -4.24
N LYS A 63 -9.25 -7.46 -2.95
CA LYS A 63 -10.43 -6.71 -2.49
C LYS A 63 -10.31 -5.22 -2.73
N VAL A 64 -9.11 -4.68 -2.49
CA VAL A 64 -8.82 -3.27 -2.77
C VAL A 64 -9.07 -2.98 -4.25
N LYS A 65 -8.57 -3.84 -5.14
CA LYS A 65 -8.78 -3.67 -6.57
C LYS A 65 -10.27 -3.65 -6.92
N GLU A 66 -11.05 -4.58 -6.36
CA GLU A 66 -12.49 -4.63 -6.62
C GLU A 66 -13.16 -3.29 -6.27
N GLU A 67 -12.83 -2.75 -5.10
CA GLU A 67 -13.43 -1.49 -4.65
C GLU A 67 -12.96 -0.30 -5.46
N LEU A 68 -11.68 -0.25 -5.82
CA LEU A 68 -11.14 0.84 -6.64
C LEU A 68 -11.72 0.81 -8.05
N ASP A 69 -11.90 -0.39 -8.61
CA ASP A 69 -12.53 -0.54 -9.94
C ASP A 69 -13.93 0.06 -9.95
N LYS A 70 -14.69 -0.18 -8.90
CA LYS A 70 -16.07 0.33 -8.79
C LYS A 70 -16.12 1.83 -8.65
N THR A 71 -15.19 2.41 -7.92
CA THR A 71 -15.25 3.83 -7.57
C THR A 71 -14.56 4.70 -8.60
N TYR A 72 -13.40 4.27 -9.10
CA TYR A 72 -12.51 5.11 -9.90
C TYR A 72 -12.39 4.68 -11.35
N HIS A 73 -12.76 3.45 -11.67
CA HIS A 73 -12.70 2.90 -13.03
C HIS A 73 -11.32 3.09 -13.69
N PRO A 74 -10.22 2.69 -13.02
CA PRO A 74 -8.90 2.87 -13.60
C PRO A 74 -8.66 1.93 -14.78
N ASP A 75 -7.69 2.27 -15.62
CA ASP A 75 -7.31 1.47 -16.78
C ASP A 75 -6.23 0.46 -16.46
N GLY A 76 -5.54 0.63 -15.34
CA GLY A 76 -4.49 -0.27 -14.90
C GLY A 76 -4.02 0.05 -13.50
N TYR A 77 -3.03 -0.70 -13.03
CA TYR A 77 -2.48 -0.50 -11.69
C TYR A 77 -0.98 -0.71 -11.70
N ASN A 78 -0.29 0.06 -10.86
CA ASN A 78 1.06 -0.28 -10.45
C ASN A 78 1.00 -0.76 -9.01
N VAL A 79 1.59 -1.91 -8.76
CA VAL A 79 1.59 -2.53 -7.43
C VAL A 79 3.02 -2.83 -7.06
N GLY A 80 3.46 -2.39 -5.89
CA GLY A 80 4.82 -2.68 -5.48
C GLY A 80 5.17 -2.13 -4.12
N ALA A 81 6.32 -2.56 -3.63
CA ALA A 81 6.85 -2.12 -2.35
C ALA A 81 8.35 -1.89 -2.48
N ASN A 82 8.83 -0.79 -1.92
CA ASN A 82 10.26 -0.51 -1.89
C ASN A 82 10.90 -1.21 -0.70
N THR A 83 12.09 -1.75 -0.89
CA THR A 83 12.86 -2.39 0.17
C THR A 83 14.23 -1.72 0.24
N GLY A 84 14.50 -1.06 1.36
CA GLY A 84 15.78 -0.39 1.60
C GLY A 84 15.80 1.03 1.07
N SER A 85 16.61 1.88 1.69
CA SER A 85 16.66 3.30 1.34
C SER A 85 17.14 3.53 -0.10
N THR A 86 18.01 2.68 -0.61
CA THR A 86 18.54 2.81 -1.97
C THR A 86 17.45 2.63 -3.02
N SER A 87 16.40 1.86 -2.70
CA SER A 87 15.28 1.67 -3.62
C SER A 87 14.22 2.77 -3.51
N GLY A 88 14.38 3.67 -2.55
CA GLY A 88 13.43 4.75 -2.32
C GLY A 88 12.57 4.60 -1.08
N GLN A 89 12.79 3.56 -0.29
CA GLN A 89 12.01 3.38 0.94
C GLN A 89 12.40 4.46 1.95
N THR A 90 11.42 5.18 2.47
CA THR A 90 11.65 6.21 3.48
C THR A 90 10.92 5.91 4.80
N ILE A 91 9.89 5.08 4.75
CA ILE A 91 9.16 4.63 5.94
C ILE A 91 9.42 3.14 6.09
N PHE A 92 10.02 2.76 7.23
CA PHE A 92 10.49 1.38 7.44
C PHE A 92 9.48 0.55 8.23
N HIS A 93 8.27 0.54 7.69
CA HIS A 93 7.21 -0.39 8.00
C HIS A 93 6.67 -0.82 6.64
N LEU A 94 6.58 -2.12 6.40
CA LEU A 94 6.15 -2.64 5.10
C LEU A 94 4.84 -2.00 4.66
N HIS A 95 4.87 -1.43 3.48
CA HIS A 95 3.66 -0.92 2.84
C HIS A 95 3.73 -1.21 1.35
N VAL A 96 2.63 -1.73 0.83
CA VAL A 96 2.50 -2.06 -0.58
C VAL A 96 1.65 -0.98 -1.23
N HIS A 97 2.20 -0.33 -2.24
CA HIS A 97 1.48 0.68 -3.00
C HIS A 97 0.53 0.00 -3.99
N VAL A 98 -0.68 0.49 -4.06
CA VAL A 98 -1.66 0.12 -5.07
C VAL A 98 -2.05 1.42 -5.76
N ILE A 99 -1.51 1.64 -6.94
CA ILE A 99 -1.63 2.93 -7.64
C ILE A 99 -2.46 2.74 -8.90
N PRO A 100 -3.71 3.22 -8.90
CA PRO A 100 -4.52 3.19 -10.12
C PRO A 100 -3.89 4.06 -11.20
N ARG A 101 -3.92 3.59 -12.44
CA ARG A 101 -3.43 4.35 -13.56
C ARG A 101 -4.56 4.58 -14.54
N TYR A 102 -4.53 5.72 -15.19
CA TYR A 102 -5.62 6.18 -16.06
C TYR A 102 -5.08 6.50 -17.43
N GLN A 103 -5.94 6.33 -18.44
CA GLN A 103 -5.59 6.68 -19.81
C GLN A 103 -5.11 8.13 -19.84
N GLY A 104 -3.95 8.37 -20.44
CA GLY A 104 -3.37 9.70 -20.50
C GLY A 104 -2.43 10.02 -19.34
N ASP A 105 -2.27 9.12 -18.38
CA ASP A 105 -1.28 9.28 -17.32
C ASP A 105 0.13 9.37 -17.89
N ALA A 106 1.01 10.11 -17.21
CA ALA A 106 2.44 10.07 -17.54
C ALA A 106 2.90 8.62 -17.38
N GLY A 107 3.58 8.08 -18.38
CA GLY A 107 3.89 6.66 -18.43
C GLY A 107 4.87 6.15 -17.37
N THR A 108 5.47 7.03 -16.57
CA THR A 108 6.48 6.65 -15.59
C THR A 108 5.89 6.64 -14.20
N VAL A 109 6.09 5.54 -13.49
CA VAL A 109 5.67 5.41 -12.11
C VAL A 109 6.78 5.86 -11.19
N ARG A 110 6.43 6.72 -10.25
CA ARG A 110 7.34 7.09 -9.18
C ARG A 110 6.59 7.09 -7.87
N TRP A 111 7.05 6.27 -6.94
CA TRP A 111 6.55 6.33 -5.58
C TRP A 111 7.75 6.32 -4.65
N HIS A 112 7.64 7.04 -3.53
CA HIS A 112 8.79 7.33 -2.69
C HIS A 112 8.72 6.76 -1.28
N THR A 113 7.61 6.27 -0.86
CA THR A 113 7.53 5.71 0.48
C THR A 113 7.67 4.21 0.47
#